data_61a9e3cf81a65f9949be0a289d47ac9a
#
_entry.id   61a9e3cf81a65f9949be0a289d47ac9a
#
_cell.length_a   1.000
_cell.length_b   1.000
_cell.length_c   1.000
_cell.angle_alpha   90.00
_cell.angle_beta   90.00
_cell.angle_gamma   90.00
#
_symmetry.space_group_name_H-M   'P 1'
#
loop_
_entity.id
_entity.type
_entity.pdbx_description
1 polymer ?
#
loop_
_entity_poly.entity_id
_entity_poly.type
_entity_poly.pdbx_seq_one_letter_code
_entity_poly.pdbx_strand_id
1 'polypeptide(L)'
;MSQVTDLIPHRPPFLFVDEIVSETADGLIAKRTLRPDEDFYKGHYPGAPITPGVLLCEAVFQTGALYLARQALGQGTPAGVPLMAKISDVRFRNPVYPGETITIEVRKKESLGGFTMMSGSVKSAEKRVLTVEFTVAWTTPAGAPQR
;
A
#
# COMPACT_ATOMS: atom_id res chain seq x y z
N MET A 1 17.78 5.60 -5.47
CA MET A 1 16.75 6.53 -5.90
C MET A 1 15.39 5.97 -5.52
N SER A 2 14.67 6.72 -4.75
CA SER A 2 13.37 6.26 -4.31
C SER A 2 12.30 6.80 -5.21
N GLN A 3 11.67 5.94 -5.96
CA GLN A 3 10.51 6.34 -6.74
C GLN A 3 9.27 6.43 -5.87
N VAL A 4 9.30 5.79 -4.72
CA VAL A 4 8.14 5.73 -3.85
C VAL A 4 7.81 7.11 -3.29
N THR A 5 8.80 7.78 -2.68
CA THR A 5 8.54 9.08 -2.08
C THR A 5 8.33 10.19 -3.11
N ASP A 6 8.66 9.93 -4.36
CA ASP A 6 8.35 10.87 -5.44
C ASP A 6 6.88 10.78 -5.85
N LEU A 7 6.23 9.67 -5.55
CA LEU A 7 4.89 9.40 -6.06
C LEU A 7 3.80 9.55 -5.02
N ILE A 8 4.08 9.23 -3.76
CA ILE A 8 3.07 9.32 -2.71
C ILE A 8 3.54 10.24 -1.59
N PRO A 9 2.62 10.87 -0.87
CA PRO A 9 3.00 11.84 0.16
C PRO A 9 3.44 11.22 1.47
N HIS A 10 3.27 9.93 1.63
CA HIS A 10 3.62 9.23 2.88
C HIS A 10 5.11 9.34 3.17
N ARG A 11 5.46 9.42 4.44
CA ARG A 11 6.86 9.54 4.89
C ARG A 11 7.06 8.72 6.17
N PRO A 12 8.29 8.30 6.45
CA PRO A 12 8.54 7.64 7.74
C PRO A 12 8.07 8.53 8.88
N PRO A 13 7.47 8.00 9.92
CA PRO A 13 7.38 6.56 10.23
C PRO A 13 6.16 5.86 9.65
N PHE A 14 5.42 6.49 8.74
CA PHE A 14 4.22 5.88 8.16
C PHE A 14 4.39 5.61 6.66
N LEU A 15 5.56 5.16 6.27
CA LEU A 15 5.85 4.72 4.91
C LEU A 15 6.14 3.25 4.95
N PHE A 16 5.33 2.44 4.26
CA PHE A 16 5.39 0.99 4.36
C PHE A 16 5.67 0.29 3.03
N VAL A 17 6.28 0.99 2.09
CA VAL A 17 6.73 0.42 0.82
C VAL A 17 8.13 0.91 0.57
N ASP A 18 9.04 -0.01 0.26
CA ASP A 18 10.44 0.34 0.02
C ASP A 18 10.71 0.64 -1.45
N GLU A 19 10.17 -0.19 -2.34
CA GLU A 19 10.48 0.00 -3.76
C GLU A 19 9.42 -0.65 -4.63
N ILE A 20 9.30 -0.15 -5.85
CA ILE A 20 8.46 -0.73 -6.89
C ILE A 20 9.28 -1.80 -7.60
N VAL A 21 8.73 -3.00 -7.71
CA VAL A 21 9.39 -4.11 -8.37
C VAL A 21 9.03 -4.16 -9.85
N SER A 22 7.73 -4.04 -10.15
CA SER A 22 7.28 -4.08 -11.53
C SER A 22 5.88 -3.50 -11.63
N GLU A 23 5.47 -3.16 -12.84
CA GLU A 23 4.13 -2.65 -13.08
C GLU A 23 3.59 -3.23 -14.38
N THR A 24 2.27 -3.33 -14.42
CA THR A 24 1.54 -3.74 -15.59
C THR A 24 0.45 -2.70 -15.87
N ALA A 25 -0.33 -2.92 -16.93
CA ALA A 25 -1.39 -1.97 -17.27
C ALA A 25 -2.41 -1.82 -16.15
N ASP A 26 -2.67 -2.86 -15.39
CA ASP A 26 -3.71 -2.84 -14.38
C ASP A 26 -3.21 -3.13 -12.97
N GLY A 27 -1.90 -3.11 -12.74
CA GLY A 27 -1.39 -3.44 -11.42
C GLY A 27 0.03 -3.02 -11.18
N LEU A 28 0.50 -3.32 -9.99
CA LEU A 28 1.84 -2.95 -9.55
C LEU A 28 2.29 -3.92 -8.47
N ILE A 29 3.57 -4.27 -8.50
CA ILE A 29 4.18 -5.10 -7.47
C ILE A 29 5.26 -4.29 -6.79
N ALA A 30 5.25 -4.30 -5.46
CA ALA A 30 6.20 -3.57 -4.65
C ALA A 30 6.71 -4.49 -3.55
N LYS A 31 7.71 -4.03 -2.81
CA LYS A 31 8.18 -4.80 -1.68
C LYS A 31 8.60 -3.91 -0.53
N ARG A 32 8.66 -4.51 0.65
CA ARG A 32 9.00 -3.85 1.89
C ARG A 32 9.70 -4.85 2.80
N THR A 33 10.83 -4.44 3.39
CA THR A 33 11.49 -5.22 4.42
C THR A 33 11.08 -4.66 5.78
N LEU A 34 10.56 -5.53 6.64
CA LEU A 34 10.15 -5.15 7.99
C LEU A 34 11.41 -5.19 8.85
N ARG A 35 11.92 -4.00 9.21
CA ARG A 35 13.15 -3.93 10.00
C ARG A 35 12.87 -4.23 11.47
N PRO A 36 13.78 -4.93 12.14
CA PRO A 36 13.57 -5.22 13.57
C PRO A 36 13.41 -3.98 14.44
N ASP A 37 13.90 -2.82 14.00
CA ASP A 37 13.81 -1.58 14.76
C ASP A 37 12.60 -0.73 14.42
N GLU A 38 11.62 -1.28 13.71
CA GLU A 38 10.39 -0.54 13.46
C GLU A 38 9.75 -0.18 14.79
N ASP A 39 9.26 1.05 14.87
CA ASP A 39 8.78 1.58 16.14
C ASP A 39 7.57 0.82 16.68
N PHE A 40 6.68 0.34 15.80
CA PHE A 40 5.47 -0.33 16.24
C PHE A 40 5.74 -1.67 16.94
N TYR A 41 6.91 -2.27 16.72
CA TYR A 41 7.22 -3.54 17.40
C TYR A 41 7.39 -3.38 18.91
N LYS A 42 7.66 -2.15 19.37
CA LYS A 42 7.82 -1.92 20.79
C LYS A 42 6.55 -2.20 21.57
N GLY A 43 5.41 -1.96 20.95
CA GLY A 43 4.11 -2.18 21.57
C GLY A 43 3.35 -3.38 21.06
N HIS A 44 3.84 -4.02 20.00
CA HIS A 44 3.08 -5.09 19.33
C HIS A 44 3.97 -6.30 19.05
N TYR A 45 4.45 -7.08 19.99
CA TYR A 45 4.20 -6.90 21.41
C TYR A 45 5.55 -6.90 22.15
N PRO A 46 5.63 -6.34 23.34
CA PRO A 46 6.90 -6.34 24.08
C PRO A 46 7.45 -7.74 24.26
N GLY A 47 8.70 -7.94 23.82
CA GLY A 47 9.35 -9.25 23.94
C GLY A 47 8.88 -10.29 22.94
N ALA A 48 7.87 -9.99 22.12
CA ALA A 48 7.33 -10.94 21.14
C ALA A 48 6.81 -10.15 19.92
N PRO A 49 7.69 -9.51 19.16
CA PRO A 49 7.26 -8.63 18.08
C PRO A 49 6.64 -9.39 16.92
N ILE A 50 5.53 -8.86 16.44
CA ILE A 50 4.83 -9.38 15.27
C ILE A 50 4.27 -8.17 14.53
N THR A 51 4.27 -8.22 13.22
CA THR A 51 3.82 -7.08 12.41
C THR A 51 2.29 -6.93 12.52
N PRO A 52 1.80 -5.74 12.90
CA PRO A 52 0.35 -5.54 12.97
C PRO A 52 -0.31 -5.76 11.62
N GLY A 53 -1.38 -6.56 11.61
CA GLY A 53 -2.07 -6.85 10.36
C GLY A 53 -2.61 -5.60 9.68
N VAL A 54 -3.07 -4.63 10.48
CA VAL A 54 -3.60 -3.39 9.89
C VAL A 54 -2.51 -2.59 9.17
N LEU A 55 -1.25 -2.68 9.61
CA LEU A 55 -0.16 -2.01 8.92
C LEU A 55 0.25 -2.76 7.66
N LEU A 56 0.07 -4.07 7.63
CA LEU A 56 0.25 -4.82 6.39
C LEU A 56 -0.81 -4.42 5.37
N CYS A 57 -2.03 -4.18 5.82
CA CYS A 57 -3.05 -3.63 4.94
C CYS A 57 -2.65 -2.25 4.44
N GLU A 58 -2.08 -1.41 5.32
CA GLU A 58 -1.65 -0.08 4.89
C GLU A 58 -0.56 -0.17 3.81
N ALA A 59 0.33 -1.15 3.90
CA ALA A 59 1.32 -1.36 2.85
C ALA A 59 0.64 -1.64 1.50
N VAL A 60 -0.46 -2.39 1.51
CA VAL A 60 -1.24 -2.63 0.30
C VAL A 60 -1.85 -1.34 -0.20
N PHE A 61 -2.44 -0.53 0.69
CA PHE A 61 -3.09 0.72 0.29
C PHE A 61 -2.07 1.69 -0.29
N GLN A 62 -0.87 1.76 0.27
CA GLN A 62 0.17 2.62 -0.26
C GLN A 62 0.64 2.13 -1.64
N THR A 63 0.69 0.83 -1.83
CA THR A 63 1.03 0.27 -3.13
C THR A 63 -0.05 0.62 -4.16
N GLY A 64 -1.31 0.60 -3.75
CA GLY A 64 -2.41 1.05 -4.61
C GLY A 64 -2.26 2.52 -4.97
N ALA A 65 -1.87 3.35 -4.01
CA ALA A 65 -1.62 4.77 -4.26
C ALA A 65 -0.47 4.96 -5.25
N LEU A 66 0.57 4.14 -5.15
CA LEU A 66 1.66 4.18 -6.12
C LEU A 66 1.17 3.89 -7.53
N TYR A 67 0.32 2.87 -7.66
CA TYR A 67 -0.25 2.54 -8.96
C TYR A 67 -1.03 3.72 -9.53
N LEU A 68 -1.89 4.34 -8.72
CA LEU A 68 -2.70 5.46 -9.18
C LEU A 68 -1.83 6.67 -9.52
N ALA A 69 -0.77 6.92 -8.75
CA ALA A 69 0.13 8.03 -9.05
C ALA A 69 0.83 7.82 -10.38
N ARG A 70 1.26 6.59 -10.68
CA ARG A 70 1.89 6.29 -11.96
C ARG A 70 0.92 6.47 -13.11
N GLN A 71 -0.33 6.06 -12.91
CA GLN A 71 -1.35 6.26 -13.93
C GLN A 71 -1.60 7.74 -14.18
N ALA A 72 -1.68 8.53 -13.13
CA ALA A 72 -1.90 9.97 -13.26
C ALA A 72 -0.75 10.65 -14.01
N LEU A 73 0.49 10.28 -13.70
CA LEU A 73 1.64 10.82 -14.38
C LEU A 73 1.62 10.47 -15.87
N GLY A 74 1.27 9.23 -16.19
CA GLY A 74 1.19 8.81 -17.58
C GLY A 74 0.14 9.54 -18.38
N GLN A 75 -0.87 10.10 -17.71
CA GLN A 75 -1.94 10.85 -18.36
C GLN A 75 -1.75 12.36 -18.26
N GLY A 76 -0.62 12.81 -17.69
CA GLY A 76 -0.38 14.22 -17.52
C GLY A 76 -1.24 14.87 -16.45
N THR A 77 -1.84 14.08 -15.59
CA THR A 77 -2.70 14.59 -14.52
C THR A 77 -1.85 15.07 -13.37
N PRO A 78 -2.22 16.18 -12.72
CA PRO A 78 -1.48 16.65 -11.55
C PRO A 78 -1.48 15.60 -10.45
N ALA A 79 -0.42 15.62 -9.63
CA ALA A 79 -0.33 14.73 -8.50
C ALA A 79 -1.56 14.89 -7.60
N GLY A 80 -2.00 13.79 -7.02
CA GLY A 80 -3.15 13.82 -6.15
C GLY A 80 -2.83 13.20 -4.81
N VAL A 81 -3.82 13.20 -3.94
CA VAL A 81 -3.74 12.58 -2.62
C VAL A 81 -4.74 11.43 -2.58
N PRO A 82 -4.27 10.22 -2.24
CA PRO A 82 -5.20 9.09 -2.14
C PRO A 82 -5.94 9.13 -0.82
N LEU A 83 -7.24 8.91 -0.88
CA LEU A 83 -8.07 8.80 0.31
C LEU A 83 -8.78 7.45 0.28
N MET A 84 -8.69 6.72 1.38
CA MET A 84 -9.33 5.43 1.47
C MET A 84 -10.83 5.62 1.62
N ALA A 85 -11.59 5.05 0.71
CA ALA A 85 -13.05 5.17 0.75
C ALA A 85 -13.72 3.93 1.30
N LYS A 86 -13.14 2.75 1.08
CA LYS A 86 -13.77 1.52 1.52
C LYS A 86 -12.73 0.42 1.63
N ILE A 87 -12.84 -0.38 2.66
CA ILE A 87 -12.01 -1.57 2.87
C ILE A 87 -12.97 -2.72 3.11
N SER A 88 -12.78 -3.83 2.39
CA SER A 88 -13.66 -4.97 2.55
C SER A 88 -12.89 -6.26 2.33
N ASP A 89 -13.49 -7.34 2.82
CA ASP A 89 -13.03 -8.69 2.54
C ASP A 89 -11.56 -8.91 2.88
N VAL A 90 -11.14 -8.44 4.05
CA VAL A 90 -9.77 -8.64 4.52
C VAL A 90 -9.65 -10.04 5.08
N ARG A 91 -8.64 -10.78 4.62
CA ARG A 91 -8.37 -12.13 5.14
C ARG A 91 -6.90 -12.24 5.47
N PHE A 92 -6.59 -12.57 6.71
CA PHE A 92 -5.23 -12.78 7.19
C PHE A 92 -4.95 -14.27 7.27
N ARG A 93 -3.81 -14.70 6.73
CA ARG A 93 -3.50 -16.14 6.66
C ARG A 93 -2.22 -16.50 7.39
N ASN A 94 -1.20 -15.67 7.33
CA ASN A 94 0.07 -15.96 7.98
C ASN A 94 0.64 -14.69 8.57
N PRO A 95 1.30 -14.80 9.75
CA PRO A 95 1.93 -13.63 10.36
C PRO A 95 3.23 -13.26 9.68
N VAL A 96 3.67 -12.02 9.89
CA VAL A 96 4.95 -11.52 9.40
C VAL A 96 5.75 -11.05 10.61
N TYR A 97 7.00 -11.49 10.69
CA TYR A 97 7.87 -11.18 11.83
C TYR A 97 8.97 -10.22 11.39
N PRO A 98 9.64 -9.57 12.37
CA PRO A 98 10.75 -8.67 12.04
C PRO A 98 11.79 -9.35 11.17
N GLY A 99 12.31 -8.60 10.20
CA GLY A 99 13.35 -9.10 9.30
C GLY A 99 12.83 -9.71 8.01
N GLU A 100 11.53 -9.98 7.92
CA GLU A 100 10.98 -10.55 6.70
C GLU A 100 10.78 -9.48 5.63
N THR A 101 10.89 -9.90 4.38
CA THR A 101 10.59 -9.03 3.25
C THR A 101 9.30 -9.50 2.63
N ILE A 102 8.35 -8.58 2.51
CA ILE A 102 7.06 -8.89 1.92
C ILE A 102 7.00 -8.38 0.49
N THR A 103 6.27 -9.11 -0.35
CA THR A 103 5.93 -8.70 -1.71
C THR A 103 4.47 -8.33 -1.73
N ILE A 104 4.18 -7.15 -2.25
CA ILE A 104 2.83 -6.58 -2.26
C ILE A 104 2.38 -6.44 -3.70
N GLU A 105 1.23 -6.98 -4.02
CA GLU A 105 0.68 -6.86 -5.36
C GLU A 105 -0.70 -6.22 -5.29
N VAL A 106 -0.94 -5.24 -6.16
CA VAL A 106 -2.26 -4.62 -6.29
C VAL A 106 -2.71 -4.70 -7.73
N ARG A 107 -4.01 -4.81 -7.93
CA ARG A 107 -4.63 -4.83 -9.24
C ARG A 107 -5.87 -3.94 -9.23
N LYS A 108 -6.01 -3.16 -10.30
CA LYS A 108 -7.22 -2.37 -10.49
C LYS A 108 -8.31 -3.30 -11.00
N LYS A 109 -9.47 -3.22 -10.38
CA LYS A 109 -10.63 -3.98 -10.82
C LYS A 109 -11.57 -3.11 -11.64
N GLU A 110 -11.81 -1.88 -11.19
CA GLU A 110 -12.78 -1.03 -11.82
C GLU A 110 -12.58 0.42 -11.38
N SER A 111 -12.87 1.37 -12.27
CA SER A 111 -12.89 2.78 -11.93
C SER A 111 -14.27 3.34 -12.23
N LEU A 112 -14.78 4.15 -11.32
CA LEU A 112 -16.11 4.70 -11.46
C LEU A 112 -16.18 6.03 -10.73
N GLY A 113 -16.34 7.12 -11.48
CA GLY A 113 -16.62 8.43 -10.91
C GLY A 113 -15.58 8.93 -9.91
N GLY A 114 -14.29 8.74 -10.19
CA GLY A 114 -13.25 9.20 -9.29
C GLY A 114 -12.88 8.19 -8.22
N PHE A 115 -13.56 7.06 -8.18
CA PHE A 115 -13.24 5.96 -7.27
C PHE A 115 -12.59 4.83 -8.06
N THR A 116 -11.57 4.23 -7.50
CA THR A 116 -10.91 3.07 -8.11
C THR A 116 -11.01 1.90 -7.14
N MET A 117 -11.61 0.82 -7.62
CA MET A 117 -11.72 -0.42 -6.85
C MET A 117 -10.54 -1.30 -7.17
N MET A 118 -9.88 -1.79 -6.13
CA MET A 118 -8.67 -2.56 -6.27
C MET A 118 -8.68 -3.79 -5.38
N SER A 119 -7.87 -4.77 -5.76
CA SER A 119 -7.58 -5.90 -4.89
C SER A 119 -6.09 -5.91 -4.60
N GLY A 120 -5.72 -6.43 -3.45
CA GLY A 120 -4.33 -6.51 -3.06
C GLY A 120 -4.02 -7.78 -2.32
N SER A 121 -2.76 -8.16 -2.36
CA SER A 121 -2.28 -9.33 -1.64
C SER A 121 -0.85 -9.09 -1.17
N VAL A 122 -0.49 -9.80 -0.10
CA VAL A 122 0.85 -9.75 0.46
C VAL A 122 1.34 -11.18 0.60
N LYS A 123 2.60 -11.39 0.22
CA LYS A 123 3.28 -12.67 0.41
C LYS A 123 4.60 -12.43 1.14
N SER A 124 5.02 -13.44 1.90
CA SER A 124 6.33 -13.45 2.51
C SER A 124 6.92 -14.83 2.28
N ALA A 125 8.05 -14.90 1.57
CA ALA A 125 8.73 -16.17 1.26
C ALA A 125 7.74 -17.19 0.70
N GLU A 126 6.96 -16.81 -0.31
CA GLU A 126 5.99 -17.67 -1.00
C GLU A 126 4.75 -18.00 -0.18
N LYS A 127 4.69 -17.57 1.07
CA LYS A 127 3.48 -17.79 1.87
C LYS A 127 2.54 -16.61 1.70
N ARG A 128 1.27 -16.90 1.51
CA ARG A 128 0.27 -15.83 1.45
C ARG A 128 0.04 -15.28 2.85
N VAL A 129 0.18 -13.97 2.99
CA VAL A 129 0.01 -13.28 4.27
C VAL A 129 -1.41 -12.75 4.39
N LEU A 130 -1.86 -12.01 3.38
CA LEU A 130 -3.22 -11.47 3.41
C LEU A 130 -3.71 -11.16 2.01
N THR A 131 -5.03 -11.03 1.90
CA THR A 131 -5.69 -10.48 0.73
C THR A 131 -6.70 -9.44 1.23
N VAL A 132 -6.96 -8.42 0.40
CA VAL A 132 -7.89 -7.36 0.78
C VAL A 132 -8.46 -6.72 -0.48
N GLU A 133 -9.72 -6.26 -0.40
CA GLU A 133 -10.33 -5.44 -1.43
C GLU A 133 -10.55 -4.05 -0.88
N PHE A 134 -10.32 -3.03 -1.71
CA PHE A 134 -10.41 -1.67 -1.22
C PHE A 134 -10.72 -0.71 -2.36
N THR A 135 -11.23 0.46 -2.00
CA THR A 135 -11.58 1.51 -2.94
C THR A 135 -10.88 2.79 -2.53
N VAL A 136 -10.26 3.45 -3.49
CA VAL A 136 -9.49 4.68 -3.26
C VAL A 136 -10.16 5.81 -4.02
N ALA A 137 -10.31 6.95 -3.36
CA ALA A 137 -10.70 8.20 -4.01
C ALA A 137 -9.45 9.04 -4.20
N TRP A 138 -9.30 9.62 -5.38
CA TRP A 138 -8.14 10.44 -5.70
C TRP A 138 -8.56 11.91 -5.65
N THR A 139 -7.95 12.70 -4.79
CA THR A 139 -8.32 14.09 -4.62
C THR A 139 -7.19 15.00 -5.07
N THR A 140 -7.50 16.29 -5.26
CA THR A 140 -6.49 17.24 -5.64
C THR A 140 -5.56 17.53 -4.46
N PRO A 141 -4.27 17.81 -4.77
CA PRO A 141 -3.29 17.98 -3.68
C PRO A 141 -3.44 19.27 -2.90
N ALA A 142 -4.13 20.25 -3.43
CA ALA A 142 -4.26 21.54 -2.74
C ALA A 142 -5.10 21.42 -1.47
N GLY A 143 -5.53 20.21 -1.14
CA GLY A 143 -6.31 20.01 0.06
C GLY A 143 -7.69 20.62 -0.02
N ALA A 144 -8.05 21.19 -1.15
CA ALA A 144 -9.40 21.69 -1.34
C ALA A 144 -10.32 20.50 -1.52
N PRO A 145 -11.20 20.25 -0.57
CA PRO A 145 -12.07 19.09 -0.68
C PRO A 145 -12.98 19.24 -1.89
N GLN A 146 -13.09 18.14 -2.60
CA GLN A 146 -13.99 18.07 -3.74
C GLN A 146 -15.22 17.31 -3.31
N ARG A 147 -16.33 17.97 -3.31
CA ARG A 147 -17.59 17.34 -2.90
C ARG A 147 -18.51 17.17 -4.07
#